data_ebfc2831f5346272a652468979da6f89
#
_entry.id   ebfc2831f5346272a652468979da6f89
#
_cell.length_a   1.000
_cell.length_b   1.000
_cell.length_c   1.000
_cell.angle_alpha   90.00
_cell.angle_beta   90.00
_cell.angle_gamma   90.00
#
_symmetry.space_group_name_H-M   'P 1'
#
loop_
_entity.id
_entity.type
_entity.pdbx_description
1 polymer ?
#
loop_
_entity_poly.entity_id
_entity_poly.type
_entity_poly.pdbx_seq_one_letter_code
_entity_poly.pdbx_strand_id
1 'polypeptide(L)' 'MQLRENRLRENTSILSKREEECDKKVLELEIKEKQIEDNMAELEEQEKTLEL' A
#
# COMPACT_ATOMS: atom_id res chain seq x y z
N MET A 1 -30.18 -0.11 -25.27
CA MET A 1 -30.10 -0.98 -24.09
C MET A 1 -28.77 -1.70 -23.99
N GLN A 2 -28.28 -2.34 -25.03
CA GLN A 2 -26.99 -3.02 -25.01
C GLN A 2 -25.80 -2.07 -24.72
N LEU A 3 -25.82 -0.87 -25.24
CA LEU A 3 -24.78 0.11 -25.04
C LEU A 3 -24.65 0.53 -23.58
N ARG A 4 -25.78 0.72 -22.90
CA ARG A 4 -25.84 1.09 -21.49
C ARG A 4 -25.32 -0.04 -20.59
N GLU A 5 -25.69 -1.27 -20.88
CA GLU A 5 -25.22 -2.46 -20.16
C GLU A 5 -23.71 -2.65 -20.34
N ASN A 6 -23.20 -2.44 -21.56
CA ASN A 6 -21.78 -2.52 -21.85
C ASN A 6 -20.97 -1.45 -21.09
N ARG A 7 -21.48 -0.23 -21.00
CA ARG A 7 -20.86 0.84 -20.22
C ARG A 7 -20.81 0.50 -18.73
N LEU A 8 -21.87 -0.06 -18.20
CA LEU A 8 -21.92 -0.48 -16.79
C LEU A 8 -20.90 -1.57 -16.52
N ARG A 9 -20.76 -2.54 -17.41
CA ARG A 9 -19.75 -3.61 -17.28
C ARG A 9 -18.34 -3.06 -17.36
N GLU A 10 -18.08 -2.14 -18.29
CA GLU A 10 -16.78 -1.47 -18.41
C GLU A 10 -16.44 -0.69 -17.14
N ASN A 11 -17.38 0.10 -16.62
CA ASN A 11 -17.18 0.88 -15.41
C ASN A 11 -16.94 -0.02 -14.20
N THR A 12 -17.66 -1.12 -14.08
CA THR A 12 -17.47 -2.10 -13.01
C THR A 12 -16.09 -2.73 -13.10
N SER A 13 -15.64 -3.06 -14.31
CA SER A 13 -14.30 -3.62 -14.53
C SER A 13 -13.20 -2.62 -14.16
N ILE A 14 -13.35 -1.36 -14.54
CA ILE A 14 -12.40 -0.29 -14.20
C ILE A 14 -12.33 -0.09 -12.69
N LEU A 15 -13.48 -0.03 -12.02
CA LEU A 15 -13.53 0.13 -10.56
C LEU A 15 -12.88 -1.03 -9.84
N SER A 16 -13.11 -2.25 -10.30
CA SER A 16 -12.50 -3.45 -9.72
C SER A 16 -10.98 -3.42 -9.83
N LYS A 17 -10.46 -3.00 -10.99
CA LYS A 17 -9.01 -2.86 -11.19
C LYS A 17 -8.40 -1.77 -10.31
N ARG A 18 -9.09 -0.65 -10.17
CA ARG A 18 -8.65 0.43 -9.29
C ARG A 18 -8.60 -0.01 -7.83
N GLU A 19 -9.59 -0.76 -7.41
CA GLU A 19 -9.64 -1.31 -6.06
C GLU A 19 -8.47 -2.26 -5.81
N GLU A 20 -8.17 -3.15 -6.74
CA GLU A 20 -7.01 -4.04 -6.65
C GLU A 20 -5.69 -3.29 -6.58
N GLU A 21 -5.54 -2.24 -7.39
CA GLU A 21 -4.34 -1.41 -7.37
C GLU A 21 -4.19 -0.64 -6.05
N CYS A 22 -5.29 -0.13 -5.51
CA CYS A 22 -5.29 0.54 -4.21
C CYS A 22 -4.90 -0.44 -3.10
N ASP A 23 -5.44 -1.64 -3.10
CA ASP A 23 -5.13 -2.68 -2.13
C ASP A 23 -3.64 -3.04 -2.17
N LYS A 24 -3.06 -3.15 -3.35
CA LYS A 24 -1.62 -3.40 -3.52
C LYS A 24 -0.78 -2.27 -2.94
N LYS A 25 -1.18 -1.02 -3.20
CA LYS A 25 -0.47 0.16 -2.67
C LYS A 25 -0.53 0.22 -1.15
N VAL A 26 -1.66 -0.11 -0.56
CA VAL A 26 -1.82 -0.18 0.89
C VAL A 26 -0.87 -1.22 1.48
N LEU A 27 -0.80 -2.40 0.89
CA LEU A 27 0.12 -3.46 1.33
C LEU A 27 1.59 -3.03 1.22
N GLU A 28 1.96 -2.38 0.11
CA GLU A 28 3.32 -1.86 -0.08
C GLU A 28 3.67 -0.81 0.97
N LEU A 29 2.74 0.08 1.29
CA LEU A 29 2.92 1.10 2.31
C LEU A 29 3.07 0.49 3.71
N GLU A 30 2.30 -0.52 4.03
CA GLU A 30 2.40 -1.24 5.31
C GLU A 30 3.77 -1.89 5.47
N ILE A 31 4.29 -2.50 4.40
CA ILE A 31 5.63 -3.08 4.39
C ILE A 31 6.70 -2.00 4.62
N LYS A 32 6.57 -0.87 3.94
CA LYS A 32 7.50 0.25 4.10
C LYS A 32 7.47 0.84 5.49
N GLU A 33 6.29 1.00 6.07
CA GLU A 33 6.13 1.47 7.45
C GLU A 33 6.84 0.56 8.43
N LYS A 34 6.69 -0.74 8.26
CA LYS A 34 7.36 -1.72 9.11
C LYS A 34 8.88 -1.63 8.98
N GLN A 35 9.38 -1.49 7.76
CA GLN A 35 10.81 -1.32 7.50
C GLN A 35 11.36 -0.06 8.18
N ILE A 36 10.61 1.03 8.11
CA ILE A 36 10.99 2.29 8.77
C ILE A 36 11.02 2.12 10.28
N GLU A 37 10.01 1.48 10.87
CA GLU A 37 9.96 1.20 12.30
C GLU A 37 11.16 0.35 12.75
N ASP A 38 11.49 -0.69 11.99
CA ASP A 38 12.64 -1.55 12.27
C ASP A 38 13.95 -0.77 12.18
N ASN A 39 14.09 0.09 11.18
CA ASN A 39 15.27 0.93 11.01
C ASN A 39 15.41 1.94 12.14
N MET A 40 14.31 2.55 12.58
CA MET A 40 14.30 3.49 13.69
C MET A 40 14.70 2.81 15.00
N ALA A 41 14.18 1.60 15.24
CA ALA A 41 14.54 0.83 16.43
C ALA A 41 16.03 0.47 16.43
N GLU A 42 16.56 0.10 15.28
CA GLU A 42 17.97 -0.20 15.11
C GLU A 42 18.86 1.02 15.35
N LEU A 43 18.45 2.18 14.84
CA LEU A 43 19.15 3.45 15.07
C LEU A 43 19.15 3.84 16.54
N GLU A 44 18.04 3.66 17.24
CA GLU A 44 17.96 3.93 18.68
C GLU A 44 18.91 3.05 19.47
N GLU A 45 19.02 1.78 19.12
CA GLU A 45 19.98 0.87 19.76
C GLU A 45 21.42 1.31 19.52
N GLN A 46 21.74 1.72 18.29
CA GLN A 46 23.07 2.23 17.95
C GLN A 46 23.41 3.51 18.71
N GLU A 47 22.44 4.41 18.85
CA GLU A 47 22.63 5.64 19.65
C GLU A 47 22.92 5.34 21.11
N LYS A 48 22.19 4.42 21.71
CA LYS A 48 22.42 3.98 23.08
C LYS A 48 23.80 3.37 23.27
N THR A 49 24.26 2.60 22.31
CA THR A 49 25.59 1.99 22.32
C THR A 49 26.69 3.05 22.24
N LEU A 50 26.47 4.10 21.45
CA LEU A 50 27.42 5.21 21.30
C LEU A 50 27.51 6.11 22.56
N GLU A 51 26.40 6.23 23.29
CA GLU A 51 26.36 7.02 24.53
C GLU A 51 27.07 6.34 25.69
N LEU A 52 27.23 5.03 25.61
CA LEU A 52 27.94 4.25 26.62
C LEU A 52 29.47 4.35 26.46
#